data_671e422a901da9832de5f02e3517fbea
#
_entry.id   671e422a901da9832de5f02e3517fbea
#
_cell.length_a   1.000
_cell.length_b   1.000
_cell.length_c   1.000
_cell.angle_alpha   90.00
_cell.angle_beta   90.00
_cell.angle_gamma   90.00
#
_symmetry.space_group_name_H-M   'P 1'
#
loop_
_entity.id
_entity.type
_entity.pdbx_description
1 polymer ?
#
loop_
_entity_poly.entity_id
_entity_poly.type
_entity_poly.pdbx_seq_one_letter_code
_entity_poly.pdbx_strand_id
1 'polypeptide(L)'
;MSECKIFNLIFILILISLSRADEEITISPIYPGDKYSNKIILQLLNAEGIKRDRNLDYTCAAYDSDYNIIGTGSCFGNTLRCLAVSHEHRGEGLTNKIISHLIQYQFERGNYHLFIYTKYTTYHLFKDLGFYEIVRIKDQIVFMENKKTGFNDYLNTLKKNNINNIDTNKKRIAAIVMNANPFTLGHQYLIEKASKENDILHLFIVSEDKSIVPFAVRKKLIKEGTSHLNNIIYHDSGPYIISSSTFPSYFQKDEKDVIESHANLDIEIFVKIAKVLNINVRYVGEEPTSLVTGLYNQMMKKKLPENGIECVIVPRKVNKEGNEAISASDVRKAIKEGQFDKMKNMVPECTYKFFMSEEGKDVVNKIKKADDIKHY
;
A
#
# COMPACT_ATOMS: atom_id res chain seq x y z
N MET A 1 45.25 48.29 -4.76
CA MET A 1 45.55 46.86 -5.02
C MET A 1 44.52 45.87 -4.41
N SER A 2 43.45 46.32 -3.76
CA SER A 2 42.44 45.43 -3.13
C SER A 2 41.22 45.12 -3.99
N GLU A 3 40.77 46.06 -4.81
CA GLU A 3 39.52 45.87 -5.63
C GLU A 3 39.67 44.88 -6.81
N CYS A 4 40.85 44.83 -7.41
CA CYS A 4 41.12 43.90 -8.52
C CYS A 4 41.15 42.43 -8.09
N LYS A 5 41.51 42.13 -6.84
CA LYS A 5 41.50 40.75 -6.29
C LYS A 5 40.10 40.29 -5.93
N ILE A 6 39.21 41.16 -5.47
CA ILE A 6 37.82 40.86 -5.15
C ILE A 6 37.05 40.62 -6.45
N PHE A 7 37.27 41.43 -7.48
CA PHE A 7 36.64 41.25 -8.80
C PHE A 7 37.05 39.92 -9.48
N ASN A 8 38.32 39.53 -9.39
CA ASN A 8 38.80 38.25 -9.87
C ASN A 8 38.22 37.06 -9.07
N LEU A 9 38.05 37.18 -7.76
CA LEU A 9 37.48 36.14 -6.93
C LEU A 9 35.98 35.92 -7.21
N ILE A 10 35.23 37.03 -7.38
CA ILE A 10 33.81 37.00 -7.76
C ILE A 10 33.66 36.43 -9.17
N PHE A 11 34.52 36.82 -10.12
CA PHE A 11 34.49 36.29 -11.50
C PHE A 11 34.83 34.80 -11.55
N ILE A 12 35.77 34.32 -10.75
CA ILE A 12 36.11 32.90 -10.61
C ILE A 12 34.96 32.14 -9.93
N LEU A 13 34.28 32.70 -8.92
CA LEU A 13 33.12 32.10 -8.27
C LEU A 13 31.91 32.04 -9.21
N ILE A 14 31.73 33.07 -10.07
CA ILE A 14 30.69 33.06 -11.12
C ILE A 14 31.03 32.05 -12.22
N LEU A 15 32.26 31.92 -12.65
CA LEU A 15 32.71 30.92 -13.60
C LEU A 15 32.57 29.48 -13.05
N ILE A 16 32.90 29.28 -11.79
CA ILE A 16 32.70 27.99 -11.10
C ILE A 16 31.20 27.70 -10.93
N SER A 17 30.39 28.71 -10.65
CA SER A 17 28.92 28.53 -10.58
C SER A 17 28.30 28.29 -11.97
N LEU A 18 28.81 28.93 -13.03
CA LEU A 18 28.39 28.71 -14.42
C LEU A 18 28.91 27.35 -14.97
N SER A 19 30.12 26.90 -14.58
CA SER A 19 30.63 25.59 -14.96
C SER A 19 29.94 24.44 -14.25
N ARG A 20 29.36 24.65 -13.05
CA ARG A 20 28.50 23.67 -12.35
C ARG A 20 27.07 23.63 -12.89
N ALA A 21 26.64 24.65 -13.66
CA ALA A 21 25.27 24.76 -14.15
C ALA A 21 24.99 23.89 -15.41
N ASP A 22 26.03 23.28 -16.01
CA ASP A 22 25.91 22.47 -17.23
C ASP A 22 26.58 21.08 -17.13
N GLU A 23 26.69 20.50 -15.94
CA GLU A 23 26.99 19.08 -15.86
C GLU A 23 25.81 18.30 -16.46
N GLU A 24 26.05 17.63 -17.57
CA GLU A 24 25.05 16.85 -18.32
C GLU A 24 24.64 15.64 -17.50
N ILE A 25 23.60 15.82 -16.65
CA ILE A 25 23.05 14.73 -15.83
C ILE A 25 22.21 13.83 -16.73
N THR A 26 22.67 12.60 -16.88
CA THR A 26 21.96 11.55 -17.62
C THR A 26 21.17 10.65 -16.67
N ILE A 27 19.91 10.35 -17.01
CA ILE A 27 19.11 9.38 -16.23
C ILE A 27 18.84 8.17 -17.09
N SER A 28 19.20 6.98 -16.59
CA SER A 28 19.05 5.72 -17.32
C SER A 28 18.41 4.63 -16.46
N PRO A 29 17.67 3.68 -17.10
CA PRO A 29 17.08 2.54 -16.41
C PRO A 29 18.18 1.59 -15.90
N ILE A 30 17.93 0.97 -14.75
CA ILE A 30 18.78 -0.05 -14.15
C ILE A 30 18.06 -1.40 -14.20
N TYR A 31 18.68 -2.37 -14.83
CA TYR A 31 18.11 -3.70 -14.96
C TYR A 31 18.51 -4.62 -13.79
N PRO A 32 17.69 -5.60 -13.42
CA PRO A 32 17.99 -6.53 -12.32
C PRO A 32 19.31 -7.28 -12.48
N GLY A 33 19.73 -7.55 -13.74
CA GLY A 33 21.00 -8.23 -14.05
C GLY A 33 22.24 -7.37 -13.90
N ASP A 34 22.13 -6.05 -13.81
CA ASP A 34 23.24 -5.13 -13.60
C ASP A 34 23.68 -5.13 -12.13
N LYS A 35 24.51 -6.10 -11.77
CA LYS A 35 24.99 -6.27 -10.39
C LYS A 35 25.82 -5.10 -9.89
N TYR A 36 26.58 -4.44 -10.78
CA TYR A 36 27.45 -3.34 -10.42
C TYR A 36 26.65 -2.10 -10.03
N SER A 37 25.81 -1.59 -10.93
CA SER A 37 24.96 -0.41 -10.65
C SER A 37 24.01 -0.68 -9.49
N ASN A 38 23.44 -1.89 -9.39
CA ASN A 38 22.58 -2.25 -8.26
C ASN A 38 23.32 -2.21 -6.91
N LYS A 39 24.61 -2.57 -6.86
CA LYS A 39 25.44 -2.48 -5.66
C LYS A 39 25.69 -1.03 -5.26
N ILE A 40 26.02 -0.15 -6.22
CA ILE A 40 26.24 1.29 -5.97
C ILE A 40 24.95 1.95 -5.50
N ILE A 41 23.82 1.67 -6.15
CA ILE A 41 22.51 2.18 -5.71
C ILE A 41 22.20 1.76 -4.27
N LEU A 42 22.48 0.51 -3.91
CA LEU A 42 22.29 0.04 -2.54
C LEU A 42 23.16 0.81 -1.55
N GLN A 43 24.41 1.11 -1.90
CA GLN A 43 25.31 1.91 -1.08
C GLN A 43 24.80 3.36 -0.92
N LEU A 44 24.36 3.98 -2.02
CA LEU A 44 23.75 5.33 -2.01
C LEU A 44 22.50 5.37 -1.14
N LEU A 45 21.57 4.44 -1.31
CA LEU A 45 20.36 4.36 -0.50
C LEU A 45 20.69 4.21 0.99
N ASN A 46 21.63 3.33 1.34
CA ASN A 46 22.04 3.11 2.72
C ASN A 46 22.68 4.36 3.32
N ALA A 47 23.53 5.08 2.57
CA ALA A 47 24.15 6.34 3.00
C ALA A 47 23.09 7.43 3.33
N GLU A 48 21.98 7.43 2.59
CA GLU A 48 20.84 8.34 2.80
C GLU A 48 19.80 7.80 3.81
N GLY A 49 20.11 6.69 4.49
CA GLY A 49 19.22 6.06 5.49
C GLY A 49 17.94 5.50 4.89
N ILE A 50 18.01 5.00 3.66
CA ILE A 50 16.92 4.40 2.91
C ILE A 50 17.25 2.93 2.64
N LYS A 51 16.39 2.01 3.07
CA LYS A 51 16.48 0.59 2.70
C LYS A 51 15.92 0.42 1.29
N ARG A 52 16.55 -0.42 0.47
CA ARG A 52 15.97 -0.76 -0.82
C ARG A 52 14.70 -1.58 -0.62
N ASP A 53 13.60 -1.17 -1.22
CA ASP A 53 12.35 -1.94 -1.21
C ASP A 53 12.52 -3.25 -2.02
N ARG A 54 11.85 -4.31 -1.58
CA ARG A 54 11.93 -5.63 -2.24
C ARG A 54 11.12 -5.67 -3.53
N ASN A 55 10.02 -4.94 -3.55
CA ASN A 55 9.05 -4.93 -4.63
C ASN A 55 9.26 -3.69 -5.49
N LEU A 56 10.07 -3.79 -6.54
CA LEU A 56 10.32 -2.69 -7.47
C LEU A 56 10.11 -3.19 -8.89
N ASP A 57 9.25 -2.49 -9.64
CA ASP A 57 8.98 -2.77 -11.06
C ASP A 57 10.00 -2.08 -11.96
N TYR A 58 10.56 -0.96 -11.50
CA TYR A 58 11.50 -0.13 -12.23
C TYR A 58 12.44 0.60 -11.28
N THR A 59 13.68 0.74 -11.70
CA THR A 59 14.70 1.57 -11.03
C THR A 59 15.48 2.35 -12.08
N CYS A 60 15.76 3.62 -11.81
CA CYS A 60 16.69 4.44 -12.59
C CYS A 60 17.82 4.97 -11.74
N ALA A 61 18.94 5.31 -12.38
CA ALA A 61 20.04 6.03 -11.81
C ALA A 61 20.30 7.33 -12.57
N ALA A 62 20.66 8.36 -11.83
CA ALA A 62 21.20 9.61 -12.37
C ALA A 62 22.72 9.57 -12.31
N TYR A 63 23.36 9.94 -13.39
CA TYR A 63 24.81 9.92 -13.59
C TYR A 63 25.32 11.34 -13.78
N ASP A 64 26.50 11.62 -13.23
CA ASP A 64 27.30 12.81 -13.53
C ASP A 64 28.06 12.65 -14.85
N SER A 65 28.87 13.66 -15.22
CA SER A 65 29.73 13.67 -16.42
C SER A 65 30.80 12.56 -16.42
N ASP A 66 31.19 12.06 -15.25
CA ASP A 66 32.17 11.00 -15.06
C ASP A 66 31.53 9.61 -14.96
N TYR A 67 30.21 9.50 -15.24
CA TYR A 67 29.43 8.28 -15.13
C TYR A 67 29.31 7.69 -13.72
N ASN A 68 29.50 8.51 -12.67
CA ASN A 68 29.20 8.09 -11.32
C ASN A 68 27.70 8.18 -11.03
N ILE A 69 27.16 7.22 -10.28
CA ILE A 69 25.78 7.25 -9.82
C ILE A 69 25.64 8.22 -8.66
N ILE A 70 24.99 9.36 -8.89
CA ILE A 70 24.76 10.45 -7.94
C ILE A 70 23.32 10.52 -7.41
N GLY A 71 22.41 9.77 -8.01
CA GLY A 71 21.02 9.71 -7.58
C GLY A 71 20.31 8.47 -8.09
N THR A 72 19.20 8.12 -7.47
CA THR A 72 18.36 6.99 -7.86
C THR A 72 16.90 7.24 -7.51
N GLY A 73 16.02 6.55 -8.21
CA GLY A 73 14.61 6.48 -7.91
C GLY A 73 14.00 5.21 -8.49
N SER A 74 12.89 4.76 -7.92
CA SER A 74 12.24 3.52 -8.30
C SER A 74 10.72 3.66 -8.31
N CYS A 75 10.04 2.70 -8.92
CA CYS A 75 8.59 2.57 -8.91
C CYS A 75 8.16 1.16 -8.50
N PHE A 76 6.99 1.08 -7.87
CA PHE A 76 6.23 -0.15 -7.67
C PHE A 76 4.75 0.12 -7.90
N GLY A 77 4.14 -0.58 -8.88
CA GLY A 77 2.79 -0.23 -9.34
C GLY A 77 2.74 1.24 -9.77
N ASN A 78 1.88 2.02 -9.15
CA ASN A 78 1.76 3.46 -9.36
C ASN A 78 2.36 4.31 -8.23
N THR A 79 3.26 3.73 -7.41
CA THR A 79 3.96 4.44 -6.34
C THR A 79 5.41 4.73 -6.70
N LEU A 80 5.89 5.96 -6.40
CA LEU A 80 7.30 6.33 -6.50
C LEU A 80 7.99 5.96 -5.18
N ARG A 81 9.16 5.32 -5.25
CA ARG A 81 9.86 4.73 -4.09
C ARG A 81 11.37 4.88 -4.19
N CYS A 82 12.05 4.71 -3.07
CA CYS A 82 13.51 4.64 -2.98
C CYS A 82 14.21 5.82 -3.68
N LEU A 83 13.71 7.04 -3.46
CA LEU A 83 14.29 8.28 -4.00
C LEU A 83 15.47 8.71 -3.13
N ALA A 84 16.65 8.80 -3.71
CA ALA A 84 17.85 9.26 -3.05
C ALA A 84 18.74 10.07 -4.00
N VAL A 85 19.37 11.11 -3.45
CA VAL A 85 20.40 11.93 -4.11
C VAL A 85 21.59 11.99 -3.17
N SER A 86 22.80 11.80 -3.68
CA SER A 86 24.00 11.85 -2.86
C SER A 86 24.13 13.21 -2.14
N HIS A 87 24.67 13.20 -0.94
CA HIS A 87 24.75 14.41 -0.10
C HIS A 87 25.47 15.55 -0.80
N GLU A 88 26.49 15.24 -1.61
CA GLU A 88 27.32 16.19 -2.33
C GLU A 88 26.58 16.93 -3.46
N HIS A 89 25.53 16.31 -4.03
CA HIS A 89 24.74 16.85 -5.15
C HIS A 89 23.35 17.34 -4.73
N ARG A 90 23.15 17.61 -3.43
CA ARG A 90 21.91 18.20 -2.94
C ARG A 90 21.82 19.68 -3.32
N GLY A 91 20.60 20.09 -3.69
CA GLY A 91 20.36 21.49 -4.10
C GLY A 91 20.52 21.77 -5.60
N GLU A 92 20.99 20.81 -6.40
CA GLU A 92 21.21 20.93 -7.86
C GLU A 92 19.97 20.59 -8.70
N GLY A 93 18.80 20.46 -8.08
CA GLY A 93 17.56 20.10 -8.78
C GLY A 93 17.49 18.63 -9.21
N LEU A 94 18.43 17.79 -8.82
CA LEU A 94 18.53 16.38 -9.24
C LEU A 94 17.31 15.56 -8.81
N THR A 95 16.77 15.80 -7.62
CA THR A 95 15.54 15.17 -7.15
C THR A 95 14.38 15.42 -8.13
N ASN A 96 14.26 16.66 -8.63
CA ASN A 96 13.20 17.03 -9.59
C ASN A 96 13.39 16.30 -10.91
N LYS A 97 14.63 16.19 -11.43
CA LYS A 97 14.94 15.46 -12.66
C LYS A 97 14.56 13.98 -12.53
N ILE A 98 14.94 13.32 -11.42
CA ILE A 98 14.61 11.91 -11.16
C ILE A 98 13.09 11.71 -11.06
N ILE A 99 12.38 12.56 -10.31
CA ILE A 99 10.93 12.45 -10.16
C ILE A 99 10.23 12.67 -11.50
N SER A 100 10.63 13.67 -12.29
CA SER A 100 10.08 13.92 -13.62
C SER A 100 10.28 12.72 -14.55
N HIS A 101 11.45 12.10 -14.53
CA HIS A 101 11.72 10.87 -15.28
C HIS A 101 10.79 9.71 -14.84
N LEU A 102 10.61 9.51 -13.53
CA LEU A 102 9.72 8.47 -13.02
C LEU A 102 8.24 8.73 -13.37
N ILE A 103 7.80 9.99 -13.33
CA ILE A 103 6.45 10.39 -13.74
C ILE A 103 6.24 10.10 -15.23
N GLN A 104 7.20 10.47 -16.07
CA GLN A 104 7.13 10.17 -17.51
C GLN A 104 7.06 8.66 -17.75
N TYR A 105 7.95 7.88 -17.13
CA TYR A 105 7.93 6.42 -17.22
C TYR A 105 6.57 5.82 -16.83
N GLN A 106 5.96 6.34 -15.77
CA GLN A 106 4.64 5.88 -15.33
C GLN A 106 3.53 6.27 -16.31
N PHE A 107 3.59 7.48 -16.88
CA PHE A 107 2.61 7.96 -17.86
C PHE A 107 2.66 7.15 -19.15
N GLU A 108 3.84 6.77 -19.62
CA GLU A 108 4.02 5.88 -20.77
C GLU A 108 3.40 4.50 -20.55
N ARG A 109 3.28 4.05 -19.29
CA ARG A 109 2.60 2.82 -18.91
C ARG A 109 1.10 3.00 -18.64
N GLY A 110 0.54 4.18 -18.84
CA GLY A 110 -0.86 4.50 -18.57
C GLY A 110 -1.20 4.76 -17.11
N ASN A 111 -0.20 4.89 -16.23
CA ASN A 111 -0.39 5.20 -14.82
C ASN A 111 -0.37 6.72 -14.60
N TYR A 112 -1.52 7.36 -14.66
CA TYR A 112 -1.65 8.82 -14.52
C TYR A 112 -1.92 9.27 -13.08
N HIS A 113 -2.35 8.38 -12.20
CA HIS A 113 -2.58 8.66 -10.79
C HIS A 113 -1.48 8.01 -9.96
N LEU A 114 -0.56 8.84 -9.48
CA LEU A 114 0.66 8.42 -8.80
C LEU A 114 0.63 8.77 -7.32
N PHE A 115 1.28 7.93 -6.54
CA PHE A 115 1.38 8.07 -5.09
C PHE A 115 2.82 8.10 -4.62
N ILE A 116 3.06 8.76 -3.50
CA ILE A 116 4.34 8.75 -2.82
C ILE A 116 4.14 8.70 -1.30
N TYR A 117 5.01 7.93 -0.66
CA TYR A 117 5.17 7.90 0.79
C TYR A 117 6.53 8.52 1.10
N THR A 118 6.54 9.54 1.95
CA THR A 118 7.78 10.29 2.23
C THR A 118 7.92 10.56 3.72
N LYS A 119 9.16 10.83 4.16
CA LYS A 119 9.44 11.27 5.53
C LYS A 119 8.72 12.58 5.81
N TYR A 120 8.26 12.76 7.04
CA TYR A 120 7.64 14.01 7.49
C TYR A 120 8.53 15.24 7.25
N THR A 121 9.85 15.09 7.31
CA THR A 121 10.81 16.17 7.11
C THR A 121 10.99 16.60 5.65
N THR A 122 10.65 15.77 4.68
CA THR A 122 10.92 16.01 3.24
C THR A 122 9.67 16.16 2.36
N TYR A 123 8.46 16.07 2.94
CA TYR A 123 7.21 16.10 2.14
C TYR A 123 7.03 17.40 1.33
N HIS A 124 7.57 18.53 1.80
CA HIS A 124 7.46 19.82 1.12
C HIS A 124 8.10 19.80 -0.27
N LEU A 125 9.19 19.05 -0.47
CA LEU A 125 9.82 18.89 -1.78
C LEU A 125 8.86 18.30 -2.81
N PHE A 126 8.04 17.35 -2.40
CA PHE A 126 7.06 16.70 -3.29
C PHE A 126 5.83 17.58 -3.51
N LYS A 127 5.46 18.43 -2.56
CA LYS A 127 4.40 19.41 -2.73
C LYS A 127 4.72 20.39 -3.87
N ASP A 128 5.96 20.85 -3.96
CA ASP A 128 6.41 21.75 -5.02
C ASP A 128 6.45 21.06 -6.40
N LEU A 129 6.47 19.72 -6.43
CA LEU A 129 6.39 18.90 -7.64
C LEU A 129 4.96 18.45 -8.00
N GLY A 130 3.93 19.06 -7.38
CA GLY A 130 2.54 18.78 -7.71
C GLY A 130 1.94 17.56 -7.01
N PHE A 131 2.54 17.10 -5.91
CA PHE A 131 1.92 16.11 -5.05
C PHE A 131 1.14 16.78 -3.91
N TYR A 132 -0.04 16.28 -3.64
CA TYR A 132 -0.98 16.77 -2.62
C TYR A 132 -1.09 15.77 -1.48
N GLU A 133 -1.14 16.28 -0.28
CA GLU A 133 -1.26 15.47 0.92
C GLU A 133 -2.64 14.82 1.04
N ILE A 134 -2.65 13.51 1.28
CA ILE A 134 -3.82 12.72 1.62
C ILE A 134 -3.96 12.64 3.15
N VAL A 135 -2.88 12.17 3.79
CA VAL A 135 -2.79 12.03 5.25
C VAL A 135 -1.35 12.12 5.70
N ARG A 136 -1.14 12.61 6.92
CA ARG A 136 0.18 12.62 7.58
C ARG A 136 0.13 12.04 8.97
N ILE A 137 1.19 11.33 9.31
CA ILE A 137 1.48 10.93 10.69
C ILE A 137 2.66 11.78 11.15
N LYS A 138 2.39 12.63 12.16
CA LYS A 138 3.38 13.59 12.66
C LYS A 138 4.70 12.89 13.00
N ASP A 139 5.80 13.48 12.58
CA ASP A 139 7.18 13.03 12.78
C ASP A 139 7.51 11.63 12.20
N GLN A 140 6.61 11.04 11.41
CA GLN A 140 6.79 9.72 10.79
C GLN A 140 6.70 9.78 9.27
N ILE A 141 5.49 9.86 8.73
CA ILE A 141 5.22 9.65 7.31
C ILE A 141 4.16 10.60 6.77
N VAL A 142 4.30 10.98 5.51
CA VAL A 142 3.25 11.67 4.74
C VAL A 142 2.92 10.85 3.52
N PHE A 143 1.64 10.59 3.30
CA PHE A 143 1.11 9.95 2.10
C PHE A 143 0.52 11.00 1.18
N MET A 144 0.94 11.01 -0.07
CA MET A 144 0.61 12.04 -1.05
C MET A 144 0.23 11.44 -2.40
N GLU A 145 -0.51 12.18 -3.19
CA GLU A 145 -0.91 11.83 -4.56
C GLU A 145 -0.69 13.01 -5.51
N ASN A 146 -0.49 12.76 -6.82
CA ASN A 146 -0.35 13.80 -7.84
C ASN A 146 -1.69 14.35 -8.36
N LYS A 147 -2.80 13.95 -7.77
CA LYS A 147 -4.15 14.39 -8.14
C LYS A 147 -4.75 15.24 -7.03
N LYS A 148 -4.94 16.55 -7.29
CA LYS A 148 -5.36 17.53 -6.29
C LYS A 148 -6.64 17.16 -5.53
N THR A 149 -7.58 16.50 -6.18
CA THR A 149 -8.89 16.11 -5.61
C THR A 149 -9.09 14.60 -5.49
N GLY A 150 -8.04 13.79 -5.76
CA GLY A 150 -8.17 12.34 -5.91
C GLY A 150 -8.84 11.66 -4.72
N PHE A 151 -8.33 11.89 -3.51
CA PHE A 151 -8.93 11.32 -2.31
C PHE A 151 -10.33 11.86 -2.01
N ASN A 152 -10.56 13.15 -2.23
CA ASN A 152 -11.90 13.75 -2.07
C ASN A 152 -12.90 13.19 -3.08
N ASP A 153 -12.49 12.96 -4.32
CA ASP A 153 -13.33 12.34 -5.35
C ASP A 153 -13.69 10.90 -4.96
N TYR A 154 -12.74 10.17 -4.39
CA TYR A 154 -12.98 8.83 -3.82
C TYR A 154 -14.00 8.88 -2.68
N LEU A 155 -13.83 9.76 -1.71
CA LEU A 155 -14.77 9.95 -0.60
C LEU A 155 -16.18 10.33 -1.11
N ASN A 156 -16.26 11.20 -2.10
CA ASN A 156 -17.52 11.58 -2.74
C ASN A 156 -18.19 10.40 -3.45
N THR A 157 -17.41 9.54 -4.08
CA THR A 157 -17.90 8.32 -4.71
C THR A 157 -18.47 7.36 -3.68
N LEU A 158 -17.76 7.15 -2.56
CA LEU A 158 -18.27 6.35 -1.45
C LEU A 158 -19.60 6.91 -0.92
N LYS A 159 -19.68 8.23 -0.74
CA LYS A 159 -20.89 8.90 -0.28
C LYS A 159 -22.06 8.70 -1.25
N LYS A 160 -21.84 8.84 -2.56
CA LYS A 160 -22.88 8.62 -3.58
C LYS A 160 -23.39 7.17 -3.58
N ASN A 161 -22.51 6.19 -3.40
CA ASN A 161 -22.87 4.78 -3.34
C ASN A 161 -23.63 4.41 -2.06
N ASN A 162 -23.57 5.26 -1.03
CA ASN A 162 -24.31 5.09 0.22
C ASN A 162 -25.73 5.66 0.14
N ILE A 163 -26.15 6.14 -1.04
CA ILE A 163 -27.44 6.78 -1.20
C ILE A 163 -28.53 5.72 -1.30
N ASN A 164 -29.24 5.51 -0.20
CA ASN A 164 -30.70 5.35 -0.23
C ASN A 164 -31.24 5.66 1.16
N ASN A 165 -31.56 6.93 1.43
CA ASN A 165 -32.47 7.41 2.48
C ASN A 165 -32.44 6.65 3.83
N ILE A 166 -31.26 6.24 4.28
CA ILE A 166 -31.09 5.58 5.56
C ILE A 166 -30.89 6.70 6.57
N ASP A 167 -31.85 6.86 7.47
CA ASP A 167 -31.67 7.70 8.67
C ASP A 167 -30.52 7.11 9.50
N THR A 168 -29.31 7.64 9.28
CA THR A 168 -28.08 7.16 9.92
C THR A 168 -27.88 7.72 11.32
N ASN A 169 -28.76 8.62 11.79
CA ASN A 169 -28.56 9.38 13.04
C ASN A 169 -28.61 8.53 14.31
N LYS A 170 -29.13 7.30 14.24
CA LYS A 170 -29.23 6.40 15.40
C LYS A 170 -28.92 4.94 15.08
N LYS A 171 -28.27 4.65 13.96
CA LYS A 171 -28.01 3.28 13.53
C LYS A 171 -26.59 2.81 13.87
N ARG A 172 -26.47 1.54 14.15
CA ARG A 172 -25.18 0.88 14.29
C ARG A 172 -24.66 0.53 12.90
N ILE A 173 -23.68 1.32 12.42
CA ILE A 173 -23.11 1.20 11.08
C ILE A 173 -21.70 0.65 11.20
N ALA A 174 -21.51 -0.56 10.71
CA ALA A 174 -20.23 -1.26 10.80
C ALA A 174 -19.42 -1.19 9.52
N ALA A 175 -18.12 -1.41 9.66
CA ALA A 175 -17.23 -1.64 8.51
C ALA A 175 -16.30 -2.83 8.76
N ILE A 176 -16.01 -3.53 7.66
CA ILE A 176 -14.93 -4.51 7.54
C ILE A 176 -14.06 -4.10 6.34
N VAL A 177 -12.76 -4.25 6.49
CA VAL A 177 -11.80 -4.20 5.37
C VAL A 177 -11.09 -5.53 5.29
N MET A 178 -11.08 -6.16 4.12
CA MET A 178 -10.44 -7.45 3.94
C MET A 178 -9.82 -7.64 2.56
N ASN A 179 -8.75 -8.41 2.52
CA ASN A 179 -8.13 -8.86 1.28
C ASN A 179 -8.77 -10.14 0.74
N ALA A 180 -9.08 -11.10 1.62
CA ALA A 180 -9.70 -12.40 1.30
C ALA A 180 -9.00 -13.18 0.17
N ASN A 181 -7.74 -13.49 0.34
CA ASN A 181 -6.87 -14.12 -0.67
C ASN A 181 -6.51 -15.59 -0.35
N PRO A 182 -7.43 -16.58 -0.59
CA PRO A 182 -8.79 -16.48 -1.07
C PRO A 182 -9.83 -16.21 0.02
N PHE A 183 -11.11 -16.14 -0.38
CA PHE A 183 -12.25 -16.03 0.52
C PHE A 183 -12.47 -17.35 1.27
N THR A 184 -12.50 -17.32 2.61
CA THR A 184 -12.56 -18.48 3.52
C THR A 184 -13.81 -18.46 4.39
N LEU A 185 -14.12 -19.60 5.04
CA LEU A 185 -15.18 -19.66 6.06
C LEU A 185 -14.90 -18.74 7.27
N GLY A 186 -13.64 -18.41 7.54
CA GLY A 186 -13.28 -17.42 8.56
C GLY A 186 -13.69 -15.99 8.15
N HIS A 187 -13.46 -15.62 6.90
CA HIS A 187 -13.92 -14.35 6.36
C HIS A 187 -15.46 -14.26 6.33
N GLN A 188 -16.12 -15.32 5.88
CA GLN A 188 -17.59 -15.40 5.85
C GLN A 188 -18.18 -15.24 7.26
N TYR A 189 -17.65 -15.94 8.23
CA TYR A 189 -18.07 -15.84 9.64
C TYR A 189 -17.94 -14.41 10.20
N LEU A 190 -16.81 -13.73 9.92
CA LEU A 190 -16.61 -12.34 10.33
C LEU A 190 -17.69 -11.41 9.73
N ILE A 191 -18.00 -11.59 8.44
CA ILE A 191 -19.01 -10.80 7.74
C ILE A 191 -20.41 -11.09 8.30
N GLU A 192 -20.78 -12.36 8.46
CA GLU A 192 -22.08 -12.79 9.00
C GLU A 192 -22.30 -12.23 10.42
N LYS A 193 -21.28 -12.32 11.29
CA LYS A 193 -21.33 -11.77 12.63
C LYS A 193 -21.55 -10.26 12.62
N ALA A 194 -20.77 -9.52 11.85
CA ALA A 194 -20.88 -8.07 11.75
C ALA A 194 -22.24 -7.65 11.11
N SER A 195 -22.70 -8.36 10.09
CA SER A 195 -24.00 -8.13 9.47
C SER A 195 -25.16 -8.31 10.47
N LYS A 196 -25.11 -9.41 11.27
CA LYS A 196 -26.16 -9.70 12.26
C LYS A 196 -26.23 -8.69 13.41
N GLU A 197 -25.09 -8.13 13.81
CA GLU A 197 -24.98 -7.24 14.98
C GLU A 197 -25.17 -5.75 14.63
N ASN A 198 -25.34 -5.41 13.34
CA ASN A 198 -25.40 -4.03 12.87
C ASN A 198 -26.51 -3.83 11.84
N ASP A 199 -27.04 -2.61 11.76
CA ASP A 199 -28.09 -2.26 10.78
C ASP A 199 -27.55 -2.23 9.35
N ILE A 200 -26.29 -1.75 9.18
CA ILE A 200 -25.60 -1.63 7.91
C ILE A 200 -24.18 -2.12 8.08
N LEU A 201 -23.68 -2.86 7.09
CA LEU A 201 -22.29 -3.26 6.99
C LEU A 201 -21.65 -2.75 5.71
N HIS A 202 -20.69 -1.83 5.84
CA HIS A 202 -19.80 -1.44 4.75
C HIS A 202 -18.64 -2.44 4.63
N LEU A 203 -18.59 -3.17 3.52
CA LEU A 203 -17.55 -4.16 3.26
C LEU A 203 -16.58 -3.64 2.20
N PHE A 204 -15.37 -3.26 2.63
CA PHE A 204 -14.30 -2.82 1.75
C PHE A 204 -13.44 -4.00 1.33
N ILE A 205 -13.34 -4.23 0.04
CA ILE A 205 -12.50 -5.27 -0.55
C ILE A 205 -11.23 -4.59 -1.06
N VAL A 206 -10.06 -5.01 -0.55
CA VAL A 206 -8.77 -4.44 -0.93
C VAL A 206 -8.56 -4.63 -2.43
N SER A 207 -8.50 -3.51 -3.16
CA SER A 207 -8.46 -3.50 -4.63
C SER A 207 -7.10 -3.84 -5.21
N GLU A 208 -6.08 -3.93 -4.38
CA GLU A 208 -4.73 -4.23 -4.79
C GLU A 208 -4.62 -5.60 -5.48
N ASP A 209 -4.05 -5.64 -6.68
CA ASP A 209 -4.01 -6.83 -7.54
C ASP A 209 -2.65 -7.56 -7.50
N LYS A 210 -1.92 -7.42 -6.38
CA LYS A 210 -0.68 -8.17 -6.12
C LYS A 210 -0.92 -9.50 -5.39
N SER A 211 -2.15 -9.76 -4.98
CA SER A 211 -2.57 -11.03 -4.39
C SER A 211 -2.58 -12.15 -5.44
N ILE A 212 -2.29 -13.39 -5.03
CA ILE A 212 -2.30 -14.54 -5.97
C ILE A 212 -3.69 -14.73 -6.60
N VAL A 213 -4.75 -14.54 -5.78
CA VAL A 213 -6.13 -14.54 -6.28
C VAL A 213 -6.47 -13.12 -6.74
N PRO A 214 -6.75 -12.90 -8.04
CA PRO A 214 -7.05 -11.59 -8.60
C PRO A 214 -8.20 -10.88 -7.90
N PHE A 215 -8.17 -9.54 -7.88
CA PHE A 215 -9.20 -8.72 -7.22
C PHE A 215 -10.62 -9.04 -7.72
N ALA A 216 -10.81 -9.16 -9.02
CA ALA A 216 -12.12 -9.47 -9.60
C ALA A 216 -12.69 -10.79 -9.07
N VAL A 217 -11.84 -11.83 -8.94
CA VAL A 217 -12.21 -13.13 -8.39
C VAL A 217 -12.57 -13.02 -6.91
N ARG A 218 -11.72 -12.36 -6.12
CA ARG A 218 -11.98 -12.16 -4.67
C ARG A 218 -13.31 -11.45 -4.43
N LYS A 219 -13.57 -10.40 -5.20
CA LYS A 219 -14.83 -9.64 -5.14
C LYS A 219 -16.04 -10.49 -5.52
N LYS A 220 -15.94 -11.30 -6.58
CA LYS A 220 -16.98 -12.25 -7.01
C LYS A 220 -17.30 -13.25 -5.89
N LEU A 221 -16.28 -13.94 -5.37
CA LEU A 221 -16.44 -14.97 -4.33
C LEU A 221 -17.01 -14.41 -3.01
N ILE A 222 -16.58 -13.20 -2.59
CA ILE A 222 -17.14 -12.54 -1.42
C ILE A 222 -18.62 -12.25 -1.62
N LYS A 223 -19.02 -11.67 -2.76
CA LYS A 223 -20.43 -11.36 -3.06
C LYS A 223 -21.31 -12.62 -3.14
N GLU A 224 -20.83 -13.67 -3.80
CA GLU A 224 -21.54 -14.95 -3.88
C GLU A 224 -21.69 -15.58 -2.49
N GLY A 225 -20.62 -15.66 -1.71
CA GLY A 225 -20.63 -16.30 -0.40
C GLY A 225 -21.38 -15.50 0.69
N THR A 226 -21.74 -14.25 0.41
CA THR A 226 -22.51 -13.39 1.34
C THR A 226 -23.85 -12.92 0.75
N SER A 227 -24.29 -13.51 -0.36
CA SER A 227 -25.53 -13.14 -1.08
C SER A 227 -26.81 -13.30 -0.27
N HIS A 228 -26.77 -14.09 0.81
CA HIS A 228 -27.88 -14.29 1.73
C HIS A 228 -28.04 -13.14 2.75
N LEU A 229 -27.11 -12.18 2.78
CA LEU A 229 -27.12 -11.02 3.70
C LEU A 229 -27.61 -9.77 2.96
N ASN A 230 -28.62 -9.09 3.51
CA ASN A 230 -29.33 -8.00 2.82
C ASN A 230 -28.90 -6.59 3.21
N ASN A 231 -28.02 -6.45 4.22
CA ASN A 231 -27.58 -5.17 4.78
C ASN A 231 -26.12 -4.83 4.47
N ILE A 232 -25.52 -5.46 3.44
CA ILE A 232 -24.13 -5.21 3.05
C ILE A 232 -24.06 -4.21 1.89
N ILE A 233 -23.21 -3.21 2.06
CA ILE A 233 -22.81 -2.28 0.99
C ILE A 233 -21.34 -2.58 0.65
N TYR A 234 -21.10 -3.06 -0.57
CA TYR A 234 -19.76 -3.44 -1.03
C TYR A 234 -19.03 -2.23 -1.61
N HIS A 235 -17.78 -2.05 -1.20
CA HIS A 235 -16.90 -1.02 -1.70
C HIS A 235 -15.58 -1.60 -2.20
N ASP A 236 -15.06 -1.02 -3.27
CA ASP A 236 -13.68 -1.19 -3.66
C ASP A 236 -12.82 -0.24 -2.83
N SER A 237 -11.72 -0.73 -2.24
CA SER A 237 -10.86 0.12 -1.40
C SER A 237 -10.14 1.21 -2.20
N GLY A 238 -10.11 1.07 -3.53
CA GLY A 238 -9.29 1.94 -4.37
C GLY A 238 -7.80 1.85 -4.01
N PRO A 239 -7.02 2.84 -4.40
CA PRO A 239 -5.59 2.86 -4.13
C PRO A 239 -5.22 3.37 -2.73
N TYR A 240 -6.20 3.71 -1.90
CA TYR A 240 -5.96 4.37 -0.62
C TYR A 240 -5.79 3.40 0.56
N ILE A 241 -6.34 2.20 0.47
CA ILE A 241 -6.15 1.13 1.46
C ILE A 241 -5.28 0.06 0.81
N ILE A 242 -4.07 -0.10 1.30
CA ILE A 242 -3.08 -1.05 0.78
C ILE A 242 -2.80 -2.16 1.78
N SER A 243 -2.33 -3.29 1.28
CA SER A 243 -1.95 -4.41 2.14
C SER A 243 -0.59 -4.17 2.81
N SER A 244 -0.34 -4.84 3.93
CA SER A 244 0.95 -4.77 4.62
C SER A 244 2.11 -5.27 3.77
N SER A 245 1.87 -6.18 2.83
CA SER A 245 2.91 -6.72 1.93
C SER A 245 3.44 -5.72 0.91
N THR A 246 2.66 -4.69 0.60
CA THR A 246 3.02 -3.66 -0.38
C THR A 246 3.26 -2.29 0.23
N PHE A 247 3.03 -2.15 1.53
CA PHE A 247 3.34 -0.92 2.25
C PHE A 247 4.84 -0.60 2.14
N PRO A 248 5.22 0.62 1.73
CA PRO A 248 6.61 0.99 1.58
C PRO A 248 7.32 1.12 2.93
N SER A 249 8.39 0.34 3.10
CA SER A 249 9.16 0.29 4.35
C SER A 249 10.57 0.89 4.23
N TYR A 250 10.93 1.39 3.07
CA TYR A 250 12.30 1.75 2.69
C TYR A 250 12.92 2.91 3.52
N PHE A 251 12.13 3.73 4.21
CA PHE A 251 12.62 4.85 5.01
C PHE A 251 12.55 4.62 6.53
N GLN A 252 12.24 3.41 6.98
CA GLN A 252 12.08 3.08 8.41
C GLN A 252 13.20 2.17 8.91
N LYS A 253 13.56 2.34 10.20
CA LYS A 253 14.74 1.70 10.78
C LYS A 253 14.51 0.23 11.10
N ASP A 254 13.36 -0.12 11.66
CA ASP A 254 13.04 -1.49 12.06
C ASP A 254 11.62 -1.91 11.66
N GLU A 255 11.31 -3.19 11.83
CA GLU A 255 10.00 -3.76 11.45
C GLU A 255 8.85 -3.22 12.30
N LYS A 256 9.10 -2.90 13.56
CA LYS A 256 8.08 -2.36 14.45
C LYS A 256 7.65 -0.97 14.01
N ASP A 257 8.59 -0.09 13.68
CA ASP A 257 8.31 1.25 13.14
C ASP A 257 7.51 1.18 11.84
N VAL A 258 7.82 0.19 10.98
CA VAL A 258 7.07 -0.06 9.73
C VAL A 258 5.61 -0.40 10.03
N ILE A 259 5.39 -1.35 10.96
CA ILE A 259 4.05 -1.80 11.35
C ILE A 259 3.26 -0.65 11.97
N GLU A 260 3.85 0.10 12.89
CA GLU A 260 3.20 1.22 13.56
C GLU A 260 2.85 2.35 12.58
N SER A 261 3.73 2.70 11.67
CA SER A 261 3.48 3.73 10.66
C SER A 261 2.39 3.31 9.69
N HIS A 262 2.40 2.05 9.24
CA HIS A 262 1.35 1.50 8.38
C HIS A 262 -0.01 1.53 9.09
N ALA A 263 -0.07 1.00 10.32
CA ALA A 263 -1.31 0.96 11.08
C ALA A 263 -1.86 2.37 11.37
N ASN A 264 -0.99 3.32 11.73
CA ASN A 264 -1.37 4.71 11.95
C ASN A 264 -1.94 5.34 10.69
N LEU A 265 -1.31 5.13 9.55
CA LEU A 265 -1.73 5.69 8.27
C LEU A 265 -3.08 5.11 7.83
N ASP A 266 -3.26 3.79 7.92
CA ASP A 266 -4.54 3.13 7.59
C ASP A 266 -5.67 3.60 8.51
N ILE A 267 -5.41 3.74 9.81
CA ILE A 267 -6.39 4.25 10.78
C ILE A 267 -6.82 5.67 10.40
N GLU A 268 -5.89 6.57 10.08
CA GLU A 268 -6.21 7.95 9.71
C GLU A 268 -7.02 8.03 8.40
N ILE A 269 -6.66 7.22 7.39
CA ILE A 269 -7.44 7.10 6.15
C ILE A 269 -8.83 6.55 6.46
N PHE A 270 -8.90 5.48 7.25
CA PHE A 270 -10.18 4.87 7.62
C PHE A 270 -11.08 5.83 8.39
N VAL A 271 -10.55 6.62 9.33
CA VAL A 271 -11.32 7.64 10.08
C VAL A 271 -11.95 8.66 9.13
N LYS A 272 -11.22 9.10 8.09
CA LYS A 272 -11.78 10.00 7.07
C LYS A 272 -12.91 9.34 6.27
N ILE A 273 -12.76 8.07 5.90
CA ILE A 273 -13.81 7.28 5.23
C ILE A 273 -15.02 7.10 6.16
N ALA A 274 -14.78 6.72 7.42
CA ALA A 274 -15.80 6.46 8.41
C ALA A 274 -16.70 7.71 8.66
N LYS A 275 -16.09 8.90 8.72
CA LYS A 275 -16.83 10.17 8.86
C LYS A 275 -17.79 10.41 7.70
N VAL A 276 -17.40 10.09 6.46
CA VAL A 276 -18.24 10.30 5.26
C VAL A 276 -19.40 9.31 5.19
N LEU A 277 -19.21 8.09 5.71
CA LEU A 277 -20.17 7.00 5.67
C LEU A 277 -20.94 6.83 7.00
N ASN A 278 -20.67 7.66 8.01
CA ASN A 278 -21.21 7.57 9.37
C ASN A 278 -20.94 6.21 10.05
N ILE A 279 -19.80 5.59 9.74
CA ILE A 279 -19.37 4.33 10.34
C ILE A 279 -19.00 4.60 11.80
N ASN A 280 -19.57 3.84 12.71
CA ASN A 280 -19.32 3.93 14.16
C ASN A 280 -18.78 2.64 14.78
N VAL A 281 -18.62 1.56 13.97
CA VAL A 281 -18.01 0.30 14.40
C VAL A 281 -17.07 -0.26 13.33
N ARG A 282 -15.89 -0.70 13.71
CA ARG A 282 -14.95 -1.45 12.87
C ARG A 282 -14.81 -2.88 13.39
N TYR A 283 -15.12 -3.88 12.56
CA TYR A 283 -14.87 -5.29 12.85
C TYR A 283 -13.56 -5.73 12.23
N VAL A 284 -12.77 -6.48 13.00
CA VAL A 284 -11.51 -7.09 12.56
C VAL A 284 -11.41 -8.52 13.08
N GLY A 285 -10.81 -9.40 12.30
CA GLY A 285 -10.53 -10.77 12.77
C GLY A 285 -9.32 -10.80 13.71
N GLU A 286 -9.38 -11.65 14.71
CA GLU A 286 -8.22 -11.97 15.53
C GLU A 286 -7.17 -12.72 14.71
N GLU A 287 -5.88 -12.42 14.93
CA GLU A 287 -4.74 -13.07 14.29
C GLU A 287 -3.73 -13.54 15.35
N PRO A 288 -3.97 -14.69 15.98
CA PRO A 288 -3.14 -15.15 17.09
C PRO A 288 -1.71 -15.54 16.67
N THR A 289 -1.50 -15.86 15.40
CA THR A 289 -0.21 -16.34 14.89
C THR A 289 0.65 -15.24 14.21
N SER A 290 0.08 -14.07 13.95
CA SER A 290 0.79 -12.95 13.32
C SER A 290 1.04 -11.82 14.32
N LEU A 291 2.30 -11.63 14.69
CA LEU A 291 2.73 -10.50 15.55
C LEU A 291 2.33 -9.16 14.93
N VAL A 292 2.50 -9.02 13.60
CA VAL A 292 2.17 -7.82 12.83
C VAL A 292 0.68 -7.49 12.98
N THR A 293 -0.20 -8.44 12.71
CA THR A 293 -1.64 -8.23 12.78
C THR A 293 -2.11 -8.03 14.22
N GLY A 294 -1.46 -8.70 15.19
CA GLY A 294 -1.74 -8.50 16.61
C GLY A 294 -1.47 -7.06 17.06
N LEU A 295 -0.31 -6.50 16.71
CA LEU A 295 0.04 -5.10 16.98
C LEU A 295 -0.92 -4.14 16.26
N TYR A 296 -1.26 -4.42 15.02
CA TYR A 296 -2.20 -3.64 14.22
C TYR A 296 -3.59 -3.59 14.88
N ASN A 297 -4.12 -4.73 15.31
CA ASN A 297 -5.41 -4.81 16.02
C ASN A 297 -5.38 -4.04 17.34
N GLN A 298 -4.27 -4.12 18.12
CA GLN A 298 -4.10 -3.35 19.35
C GLN A 298 -4.13 -1.84 19.09
N MET A 299 -3.46 -1.38 18.04
CA MET A 299 -3.47 0.04 17.64
C MET A 299 -4.86 0.50 17.24
N MET A 300 -5.60 -0.28 16.45
CA MET A 300 -6.99 0.02 16.10
C MET A 300 -7.87 0.08 17.33
N LYS A 301 -7.75 -0.89 18.25
CA LYS A 301 -8.52 -0.93 19.51
C LYS A 301 -8.27 0.29 20.40
N LYS A 302 -7.06 0.87 20.34
CA LYS A 302 -6.72 2.09 21.09
C LYS A 302 -7.21 3.36 20.37
N LYS A 303 -6.95 3.51 19.07
CA LYS A 303 -7.10 4.77 18.35
C LYS A 303 -8.48 5.01 17.74
N LEU A 304 -9.20 3.96 17.32
CA LEU A 304 -10.53 4.13 16.74
C LEU A 304 -11.54 4.72 17.73
N PRO A 305 -11.57 4.30 19.03
CA PRO A 305 -12.46 4.90 20.01
C PRO A 305 -12.21 6.40 20.25
N GLU A 306 -10.97 6.88 20.12
CA GLU A 306 -10.62 8.30 20.19
C GLU A 306 -11.32 9.12 19.09
N ASN A 307 -11.77 8.46 18.02
CA ASN A 307 -12.51 9.05 16.90
C ASN A 307 -14.00 8.65 16.89
N GLY A 308 -14.54 8.14 17.99
CA GLY A 308 -15.93 7.72 18.10
C GLY A 308 -16.28 6.44 17.35
N ILE A 309 -15.30 5.59 17.04
CA ILE A 309 -15.47 4.33 16.30
C ILE A 309 -15.13 3.17 17.23
N GLU A 310 -16.12 2.34 17.57
CA GLU A 310 -15.89 1.10 18.30
C GLU A 310 -15.02 0.12 17.49
N CYS A 311 -14.05 -0.55 18.10
CA CYS A 311 -13.26 -1.59 17.46
C CYS A 311 -13.60 -2.96 18.05
N VAL A 312 -14.22 -3.82 17.26
CA VAL A 312 -14.62 -5.18 17.66
C VAL A 312 -13.65 -6.20 17.06
N ILE A 313 -12.89 -6.87 17.92
CA ILE A 313 -12.00 -7.96 17.50
C ILE A 313 -12.78 -9.28 17.65
N VAL A 314 -12.99 -9.96 16.52
CA VAL A 314 -13.75 -11.22 16.48
C VAL A 314 -12.78 -12.40 16.54
N PRO A 315 -12.94 -13.32 17.51
CA PRO A 315 -12.14 -14.54 17.56
C PRO A 315 -12.24 -15.35 16.24
N ARG A 316 -11.15 -16.00 15.87
CA ARG A 316 -11.13 -16.81 14.65
C ARG A 316 -12.09 -17.99 14.74
N LYS A 317 -12.74 -18.25 13.61
CA LYS A 317 -13.48 -19.49 13.43
C LYS A 317 -12.49 -20.66 13.36
N VAL A 318 -12.70 -21.66 14.21
CA VAL A 318 -11.96 -22.93 14.17
C VAL A 318 -12.60 -23.88 13.16
N ASN A 319 -11.83 -24.85 12.67
CA ASN A 319 -12.33 -25.92 11.81
C ASN A 319 -13.40 -26.78 12.52
N LYS A 320 -14.08 -27.67 11.80
CA LYS A 320 -15.13 -28.53 12.37
C LYS A 320 -14.62 -29.48 13.48
N GLU A 321 -13.32 -29.74 13.51
CA GLU A 321 -12.66 -30.59 14.52
C GLU A 321 -12.24 -29.79 15.78
N GLY A 322 -12.42 -28.46 15.77
CA GLY A 322 -12.17 -27.59 16.93
C GLY A 322 -10.71 -27.29 17.23
N ASN A 323 -9.77 -27.75 16.39
CA ASN A 323 -8.35 -27.77 16.72
C ASN A 323 -7.52 -26.70 15.99
N GLU A 324 -7.97 -26.16 14.84
CA GLU A 324 -7.18 -25.20 14.05
C GLU A 324 -8.01 -24.03 13.55
N ALA A 325 -7.45 -22.83 13.65
CA ALA A 325 -8.03 -21.62 13.11
C ALA A 325 -7.93 -21.62 11.58
N ILE A 326 -9.02 -21.31 10.88
CA ILE A 326 -9.04 -21.24 9.41
C ILE A 326 -8.31 -19.99 8.91
N SER A 327 -7.26 -20.16 8.12
CA SER A 327 -6.53 -19.07 7.48
C SER A 327 -6.51 -19.19 5.94
N ALA A 328 -6.37 -18.05 5.24
CA ALA A 328 -6.18 -18.04 3.80
C ALA A 328 -4.84 -18.68 3.38
N SER A 329 -3.82 -18.59 4.22
CA SER A 329 -2.51 -19.23 4.01
C SER A 329 -2.63 -20.74 4.00
N ASP A 330 -3.43 -21.33 4.90
CA ASP A 330 -3.65 -22.78 4.97
C ASP A 330 -4.43 -23.27 3.74
N VAL A 331 -5.38 -22.47 3.25
CA VAL A 331 -6.09 -22.76 2.00
C VAL A 331 -5.11 -22.78 0.81
N ARG A 332 -4.24 -21.79 0.69
CA ARG A 332 -3.22 -21.76 -0.37
C ARG A 332 -2.23 -22.93 -0.25
N LYS A 333 -1.85 -23.31 0.97
CA LYS A 333 -1.00 -24.47 1.23
C LYS A 333 -1.70 -25.76 0.79
N ALA A 334 -2.95 -25.97 1.16
CA ALA A 334 -3.74 -27.15 0.75
C ALA A 334 -3.86 -27.26 -0.79
N ILE A 335 -4.08 -26.12 -1.49
CA ILE A 335 -4.10 -26.07 -2.95
C ILE A 335 -2.74 -26.44 -3.55
N LYS A 336 -1.64 -25.89 -3.01
CA LYS A 336 -0.27 -26.17 -3.47
C LYS A 336 0.08 -27.65 -3.34
N GLU A 337 -0.35 -28.28 -2.24
CA GLU A 337 -0.13 -29.69 -1.94
C GLU A 337 -1.15 -30.64 -2.61
N GLY A 338 -2.13 -30.10 -3.34
CA GLY A 338 -3.19 -30.90 -4.00
C GLY A 338 -4.23 -31.48 -3.04
N GLN A 339 -4.31 -30.98 -1.81
CA GLN A 339 -5.21 -31.45 -0.74
C GLN A 339 -6.59 -30.76 -0.84
N PHE A 340 -7.30 -30.96 -1.94
CA PHE A 340 -8.58 -30.28 -2.20
C PHE A 340 -9.70 -30.63 -1.21
N ASP A 341 -9.71 -31.84 -0.65
CA ASP A 341 -10.68 -32.25 0.39
C ASP A 341 -10.44 -31.45 1.69
N LYS A 342 -9.18 -31.21 2.06
CA LYS A 342 -8.83 -30.34 3.18
C LYS A 342 -9.28 -28.89 2.91
N MET A 343 -9.02 -28.38 1.69
CA MET A 343 -9.46 -27.05 1.26
C MET A 343 -10.99 -26.89 1.39
N LYS A 344 -11.77 -27.89 0.99
CA LYS A 344 -13.25 -27.89 1.05
C LYS A 344 -13.79 -27.58 2.43
N ASN A 345 -13.09 -28.03 3.48
CA ASN A 345 -13.50 -27.77 4.86
C ASN A 345 -13.15 -26.37 5.37
N MET A 346 -12.38 -25.57 4.62
CA MET A 346 -11.90 -24.26 5.00
C MET A 346 -12.55 -23.11 4.22
N VAL A 347 -13.25 -23.40 3.14
CA VAL A 347 -13.80 -22.37 2.24
C VAL A 347 -15.31 -22.53 2.03
N PRO A 348 -16.05 -21.45 1.72
CA PRO A 348 -17.43 -21.54 1.26
C PRO A 348 -17.54 -22.30 -0.06
N GLU A 349 -18.73 -22.83 -0.34
CA GLU A 349 -19.03 -23.62 -1.53
C GLU A 349 -18.67 -22.89 -2.85
N CYS A 350 -18.94 -21.59 -2.93
CA CYS A 350 -18.57 -20.75 -4.09
C CYS A 350 -17.06 -20.75 -4.33
N THR A 351 -16.26 -20.60 -3.28
CA THR A 351 -14.79 -20.64 -3.39
C THR A 351 -14.28 -22.03 -3.77
N TYR A 352 -14.85 -23.09 -3.20
CA TYR A 352 -14.52 -24.46 -3.57
C TYR A 352 -14.81 -24.73 -5.06
N LYS A 353 -16.03 -24.41 -5.52
CA LYS A 353 -16.43 -24.56 -6.92
C LYS A 353 -15.52 -23.80 -7.88
N PHE A 354 -15.13 -22.57 -7.52
CA PHE A 354 -14.20 -21.80 -8.32
C PHE A 354 -12.87 -22.51 -8.52
N PHE A 355 -12.23 -22.99 -7.45
CA PHE A 355 -10.94 -23.68 -7.57
C PHE A 355 -11.02 -25.04 -8.28
N MET A 356 -12.19 -25.67 -8.33
CA MET A 356 -12.45 -26.91 -9.06
C MET A 356 -12.87 -26.68 -10.52
N SER A 357 -13.14 -25.44 -10.92
CA SER A 357 -13.58 -25.07 -12.28
C SER A 357 -12.43 -24.77 -13.23
N GLU A 358 -12.73 -24.72 -14.54
CA GLU A 358 -11.78 -24.26 -15.56
C GLU A 358 -11.30 -22.82 -15.29
N GLU A 359 -12.21 -21.93 -14.84
CA GLU A 359 -11.90 -20.52 -14.50
C GLU A 359 -10.83 -20.42 -13.38
N GLY A 360 -10.81 -21.37 -12.46
CA GLY A 360 -9.86 -21.42 -11.35
C GLY A 360 -8.49 -21.99 -11.67
N LYS A 361 -8.31 -22.70 -12.80
CA LYS A 361 -7.06 -23.40 -13.14
C LYS A 361 -5.84 -22.50 -13.15
N ASP A 362 -5.94 -21.31 -13.71
CA ASP A 362 -4.80 -20.37 -13.77
C ASP A 362 -4.38 -19.90 -12.37
N VAL A 363 -5.34 -19.68 -11.47
CA VAL A 363 -5.04 -19.29 -10.09
C VAL A 363 -4.42 -20.46 -9.32
N VAL A 364 -4.93 -21.68 -9.50
CA VAL A 364 -4.33 -22.92 -8.94
C VAL A 364 -2.89 -23.07 -9.40
N ASN A 365 -2.62 -22.89 -10.69
CA ASN A 365 -1.27 -22.98 -11.25
C ASN A 365 -0.33 -21.90 -10.68
N LYS A 366 -0.82 -20.69 -10.49
CA LYS A 366 -0.05 -19.59 -9.83
C LYS A 366 0.29 -19.96 -8.39
N ILE A 367 -0.68 -20.50 -7.62
CA ILE A 367 -0.46 -20.95 -6.23
C ILE A 367 0.60 -22.05 -6.18
N LYS A 368 0.52 -23.04 -7.08
CA LYS A 368 1.47 -24.17 -7.14
C LYS A 368 2.90 -23.73 -7.47
N LYS A 369 3.07 -22.67 -8.29
CA LYS A 369 4.37 -22.12 -8.71
C LYS A 369 4.95 -21.10 -7.73
N ALA A 370 4.15 -20.56 -6.82
CA ALA A 370 4.60 -19.53 -5.88
C ALA A 370 5.62 -20.11 -4.88
N ASP A 371 6.78 -19.47 -4.75
CA ASP A 371 7.83 -19.87 -3.79
C ASP A 371 7.39 -19.58 -2.35
N ASP A 372 6.82 -18.41 -2.11
CA ASP A 372 6.26 -18.02 -0.81
C ASP A 372 4.74 -17.85 -0.91
N ILE A 373 4.02 -18.71 -0.17
CA ILE A 373 2.54 -18.67 -0.10
C ILE A 373 2.01 -18.03 1.19
N LYS A 374 2.89 -17.64 2.11
CA LYS A 374 2.49 -17.07 3.42
C LYS A 374 2.26 -15.56 3.33
N HIS A 375 3.04 -14.85 2.54
CA HIS A 375 3.11 -13.39 2.53
C HIS A 375 2.41 -12.72 1.32
N TYR A 376 1.48 -13.40 0.67
CA TYR A 376 0.68 -12.86 -0.44
C TYR A 376 -0.68 -12.35 0.00
#